data_41cb00f8484511c9ac5a7e900d466827
#
_entry.id   41cb00f8484511c9ac5a7e900d466827
#
_cell.length_a   1.000
_cell.length_b   1.000
_cell.length_c   1.000
_cell.angle_alpha   90.00
_cell.angle_beta   90.00
_cell.angle_gamma   90.00
#
_symmetry.space_group_name_H-M   'P 1'
#
loop_
_entity.id
_entity.type
_entity.pdbx_description
1 polymer ?
#
loop_
_entity_poly.entity_id
_entity_poly.type
_entity_poly.pdbx_seq_one_letter_code
_entity_poly.pdbx_strand_id
1 'polypeptide(L)'
;MTVLGLDCAGKTAGVALCRDGELFYESRLCAGFTHSETLLPLCEEALRACRLSLQDISLLAVTAGPGSFTGLRIGLATVKGLAFAHGTPCAGVSTLEALAFCAPPVGSCVCALDARRGEVYHAGFSMGPQGPARLW
;
A
#
# COMPACT_ATOMS: atom_id res chain seq x y z
N MET A 1 3.83 8.39 -15.23
CA MET A 1 4.53 7.93 -14.00
C MET A 1 3.97 6.58 -13.61
N THR A 2 4.83 5.55 -13.51
CA THR A 2 4.43 4.19 -13.11
C THR A 2 4.77 3.97 -11.63
N VAL A 3 3.78 3.58 -10.84
CA VAL A 3 3.91 3.38 -9.39
C VAL A 3 3.67 1.91 -9.05
N LEU A 4 4.57 1.32 -8.27
CA LEU A 4 4.37 0.04 -7.63
C LEU A 4 4.04 0.28 -6.15
N GLY A 5 2.82 -0.04 -5.76
CA GLY A 5 2.33 0.09 -4.39
C GLY A 5 2.33 -1.24 -3.65
N LEU A 6 2.76 -1.22 -2.38
CA LEU A 6 2.81 -2.38 -1.50
C LEU A 6 2.03 -2.11 -0.21
N ASP A 7 1.26 -3.09 0.23
CA ASP A 7 0.57 -3.05 1.51
C ASP A 7 0.82 -4.32 2.33
N CYS A 8 1.28 -4.12 3.56
CA CYS A 8 1.49 -5.15 4.57
C CYS A 8 0.97 -4.73 5.95
N ALA A 9 0.11 -3.71 6.01
CA ALA A 9 -0.38 -3.17 7.27
C ALA A 9 -1.33 -4.10 8.02
N GLY A 10 -2.01 -5.01 7.30
CA GLY A 10 -2.96 -5.97 7.85
C GLY A 10 -2.50 -7.42 7.76
N LYS A 11 -3.47 -8.33 7.72
CA LYS A 11 -3.27 -9.77 7.54
C LYS A 11 -2.98 -10.17 6.10
N THR A 12 -3.31 -9.30 5.17
CA THR A 12 -3.17 -9.49 3.73
C THR A 12 -1.90 -8.80 3.25
N ALA A 13 -1.13 -9.45 2.40
CA ALA A 13 -0.10 -8.81 1.59
C ALA A 13 -0.73 -8.39 0.26
N GLY A 14 -0.55 -7.14 -0.14
CA GLY A 14 -1.11 -6.58 -1.36
C GLY A 14 -0.08 -5.85 -2.19
N VAL A 15 -0.23 -5.92 -3.51
CA VAL A 15 0.60 -5.23 -4.50
C VAL A 15 -0.30 -4.66 -5.58
N ALA A 16 -0.02 -3.44 -6.01
CA ALA A 16 -0.73 -2.79 -7.10
C ALA A 16 0.22 -2.04 -8.03
N LEU A 17 -0.10 -2.01 -9.31
CA LEU A 17 0.58 -1.20 -10.31
C LEU A 17 -0.40 -0.17 -10.88
N CYS A 18 0.00 1.10 -10.79
CA CYS A 18 -0.73 2.23 -11.36
C CYS A 18 0.14 2.96 -12.38
N ARG A 19 -0.47 3.49 -13.44
CA ARG A 19 0.20 4.36 -14.40
C ARG A 19 -0.66 5.59 -14.65
N ASP A 20 -0.08 6.76 -14.43
CA ASP A 20 -0.73 8.06 -14.64
C ASP A 20 -2.10 8.19 -13.95
N GLY A 21 -2.21 7.62 -12.74
CA GLY A 21 -3.41 7.63 -11.92
C GLY A 21 -4.39 6.48 -12.18
N GLU A 22 -4.15 5.63 -13.16
CA GLU A 22 -4.99 4.48 -13.48
C GLU A 22 -4.40 3.18 -12.93
N LEU A 23 -5.22 2.41 -12.20
CA LEU A 23 -4.90 1.08 -11.73
C LEU A 23 -5.00 0.09 -12.89
N PHE A 24 -3.94 -0.67 -13.18
CA PHE A 24 -3.95 -1.68 -14.23
C PHE A 24 -3.54 -3.09 -13.74
N TYR A 25 -3.08 -3.22 -12.50
CA TYR A 25 -2.84 -4.52 -11.86
C TYR A 25 -3.03 -4.41 -10.36
N GLU A 26 -3.67 -5.39 -9.80
CA GLU A 26 -3.80 -5.57 -8.35
C GLU A 26 -3.73 -7.06 -8.02
N SER A 27 -3.00 -7.40 -6.99
CA SER A 27 -2.95 -8.76 -6.43
C SER A 27 -2.83 -8.69 -4.93
N ARG A 28 -3.48 -9.63 -4.23
CA ARG A 28 -3.42 -9.74 -2.77
C ARG A 28 -3.51 -11.20 -2.34
N LEU A 29 -2.81 -11.52 -1.27
CA LEU A 29 -2.77 -12.86 -0.72
C LEU A 29 -3.06 -12.83 0.78
N CYS A 30 -4.05 -13.63 1.19
CA CYS A 30 -4.43 -13.85 2.59
C CYS A 30 -4.43 -15.35 2.87
N ALA A 31 -3.25 -15.98 2.81
CA ALA A 31 -3.10 -17.43 2.85
C ALA A 31 -2.42 -17.96 4.13
N GLY A 32 -2.35 -17.14 5.18
CA GLY A 32 -1.69 -17.54 6.44
C GLY A 32 -0.17 -17.62 6.39
N PHE A 33 0.43 -17.31 5.25
CA PHE A 33 1.89 -17.18 5.12
C PHE A 33 2.39 -15.86 5.70
N THR A 34 3.66 -15.81 6.06
CA THR A 34 4.28 -14.56 6.50
C THR A 34 4.45 -13.58 5.34
N HIS A 35 4.32 -12.28 5.59
CA HIS A 35 4.53 -11.25 4.56
C HIS A 35 5.94 -11.31 3.95
N SER A 36 6.94 -11.77 4.70
CA SER A 36 8.31 -11.97 4.21
C SER A 36 8.41 -13.03 3.11
N GLU A 37 7.52 -14.02 3.11
CA GLU A 37 7.49 -15.09 2.10
C GLU A 37 6.63 -14.74 0.88
N THR A 38 5.70 -13.79 1.03
CA THR A 38 4.67 -13.52 0.02
C THR A 38 4.86 -12.22 -0.74
N LEU A 39 5.42 -11.19 -0.12
CA LEU A 39 5.41 -9.84 -0.69
C LEU A 39 6.29 -9.72 -1.93
N LEU A 40 7.52 -10.20 -1.85
CA LEU A 40 8.45 -10.12 -3.00
C LEU A 40 7.98 -10.96 -4.20
N PRO A 41 7.52 -12.21 -4.02
CA PRO A 41 6.87 -12.97 -5.12
C PRO A 41 5.67 -12.26 -5.74
N LEU A 42 4.83 -11.56 -4.96
CA LEU A 42 3.73 -10.76 -5.50
C LEU A 42 4.23 -9.59 -6.36
N CYS A 43 5.30 -8.91 -5.94
CA CYS A 43 5.93 -7.86 -6.75
C CYS A 43 6.47 -8.41 -8.07
N GLU A 44 7.17 -9.55 -8.04
CA GLU A 44 7.71 -10.20 -9.23
C GLU A 44 6.60 -10.63 -10.19
N GLU A 45 5.51 -11.21 -9.65
CA GLU A 45 4.35 -11.59 -10.43
C GLU A 45 3.68 -10.38 -11.10
N ALA A 46 3.48 -9.30 -10.35
CA ALA A 46 2.89 -8.06 -10.87
C ALA A 46 3.70 -7.49 -12.04
N LEU A 47 5.02 -7.38 -11.88
CA LEU A 47 5.91 -6.90 -12.91
C LEU A 47 5.88 -7.81 -14.15
N ARG A 48 5.96 -9.12 -13.95
CA ARG A 48 5.91 -10.11 -15.03
C ARG A 48 4.57 -10.08 -15.78
N ALA A 49 3.45 -10.05 -15.06
CA ALA A 49 2.11 -10.00 -15.65
C ALA A 49 1.91 -8.76 -16.53
N CYS A 50 2.49 -7.65 -16.11
CA CYS A 50 2.41 -6.37 -16.84
C CYS A 50 3.56 -6.15 -17.84
N ARG A 51 4.47 -7.12 -18.00
CA ARG A 51 5.67 -7.04 -18.86
C ARG A 51 6.53 -5.83 -18.52
N LEU A 52 6.67 -5.54 -17.24
CA LEU A 52 7.49 -4.46 -16.71
C LEU A 52 8.70 -5.03 -15.96
N SER A 53 9.75 -4.22 -15.88
CA SER A 53 10.91 -4.42 -15.02
C SER A 53 10.92 -3.36 -13.89
N LEU A 54 11.76 -3.53 -12.88
CA LEU A 54 11.94 -2.51 -11.83
C LEU A 54 12.41 -1.16 -12.39
N GLN A 55 13.13 -1.16 -13.52
CA GLN A 55 13.59 0.08 -14.17
C GLN A 55 12.44 0.92 -14.74
N ASP A 56 11.27 0.29 -15.02
CA ASP A 56 10.08 0.96 -15.51
C ASP A 56 9.27 1.63 -14.40
N ILE A 57 9.64 1.36 -13.12
CA ILE A 57 8.96 1.91 -11.94
C ILE A 57 9.55 3.28 -11.59
N SER A 58 8.68 4.29 -11.65
CA SER A 58 9.06 5.68 -11.32
C SER A 58 8.99 5.98 -9.83
N LEU A 59 8.16 5.25 -9.08
CA LEU A 59 7.94 5.44 -7.65
C LEU A 59 7.53 4.12 -7.00
N LEU A 60 8.11 3.84 -5.84
CA LEU A 60 7.69 2.78 -4.95
C LEU A 60 6.89 3.37 -3.79
N ALA A 61 5.64 2.95 -3.61
CA ALA A 61 4.78 3.38 -2.52
C ALA A 61 4.53 2.22 -1.55
N VAL A 62 4.47 2.52 -0.25
CA VAL A 62 4.22 1.49 0.77
C VAL A 62 3.40 2.06 1.92
N THR A 63 2.48 1.27 2.46
CA THR A 63 1.81 1.62 3.72
C THR A 63 2.83 1.72 4.85
N ALA A 64 2.87 2.89 5.50
CA ALA A 64 3.82 3.21 6.56
C ALA A 64 3.19 3.20 7.97
N GLY A 65 1.94 2.83 8.06
CA GLY A 65 1.17 2.72 9.30
C GLY A 65 -0.05 3.66 9.35
N PRO A 66 -0.86 3.47 10.39
CA PRO A 66 -0.77 2.43 11.43
C PRO A 66 -1.09 1.03 10.92
N GLY A 67 -0.72 -0.01 11.69
CA GLY A 67 -1.00 -1.40 11.33
C GLY A 67 -0.09 -2.41 12.04
N SER A 68 0.00 -3.60 11.48
CA SER A 68 0.85 -4.68 11.98
C SER A 68 2.32 -4.24 12.03
N PHE A 69 2.91 -4.19 13.21
CA PHE A 69 4.31 -3.79 13.41
C PHE A 69 5.28 -4.63 12.56
N THR A 70 5.10 -5.95 12.55
CA THR A 70 5.92 -6.86 11.75
C THR A 70 5.68 -6.66 10.26
N GLY A 71 4.42 -6.59 9.83
CA GLY A 71 4.05 -6.39 8.43
C GLY A 71 4.59 -5.09 7.85
N LEU A 72 4.43 -3.98 8.56
CA LEU A 72 4.94 -2.66 8.14
C LEU A 72 6.47 -2.67 7.98
N ARG A 73 7.21 -3.31 8.89
CA ARG A 73 8.67 -3.42 8.78
C ARG A 73 9.11 -4.24 7.57
N ILE A 74 8.39 -5.33 7.27
CA ILE A 74 8.64 -6.15 6.07
C ILE A 74 8.38 -5.33 4.81
N GLY A 75 7.24 -4.64 4.72
CA GLY A 75 6.92 -3.77 3.59
C GLY A 75 7.96 -2.69 3.34
N LEU A 76 8.33 -1.96 4.40
CA LEU A 76 9.36 -0.91 4.34
C LEU A 76 10.74 -1.46 3.95
N ALA A 77 11.13 -2.61 4.48
CA ALA A 77 12.41 -3.25 4.13
C ALA A 77 12.43 -3.69 2.67
N THR A 78 11.33 -4.28 2.19
CA THR A 78 11.18 -4.70 0.79
C THR A 78 11.29 -3.51 -0.16
N VAL A 79 10.53 -2.44 0.09
CA VAL A 79 10.58 -1.23 -0.75
C VAL A 79 11.97 -0.61 -0.75
N LYS A 80 12.62 -0.49 0.39
CA LYS A 80 14.00 0.03 0.46
C LYS A 80 14.99 -0.83 -0.32
N GLY A 81 14.85 -2.16 -0.25
CA GLY A 81 15.69 -3.08 -1.02
C GLY A 81 15.50 -2.93 -2.53
N LEU A 82 14.24 -2.87 -3.00
CA LEU A 82 13.91 -2.65 -4.41
C LEU A 82 14.39 -1.28 -4.90
N ALA A 83 14.20 -0.25 -4.08
CA ALA A 83 14.63 1.12 -4.39
C ALA A 83 16.14 1.25 -4.53
N PHE A 84 16.88 0.60 -3.65
CA PHE A 84 18.34 0.68 -3.63
C PHE A 84 18.97 0.17 -4.93
N ALA A 85 18.38 -0.88 -5.53
CA ALA A 85 18.91 -1.49 -6.74
C ALA A 85 18.94 -0.55 -7.95
N HIS A 86 18.01 0.41 -8.03
CA HIS A 86 17.84 1.28 -9.19
C HIS A 86 17.75 2.78 -8.85
N GLY A 87 17.90 3.14 -7.59
CA GLY A 87 17.76 4.53 -7.13
C GLY A 87 16.32 5.05 -7.25
N THR A 88 15.32 4.15 -7.25
CA THR A 88 13.91 4.53 -7.39
C THR A 88 13.42 5.25 -6.13
N PRO A 89 12.76 6.42 -6.24
CA PRO A 89 12.21 7.12 -5.08
C PRO A 89 11.12 6.30 -4.39
N CYS A 90 11.00 6.49 -3.06
CA CYS A 90 10.02 5.82 -2.22
C CYS A 90 9.09 6.82 -1.55
N ALA A 91 7.82 6.44 -1.40
CA ALA A 91 6.82 7.19 -0.63
C ALA A 91 6.14 6.29 0.40
N GLY A 92 6.08 6.79 1.65
CA GLY A 92 5.25 6.18 2.70
C GLY A 92 3.84 6.77 2.66
N VAL A 93 2.84 5.90 2.72
CA VAL A 93 1.43 6.28 2.70
C VAL A 93 0.77 5.88 4.03
N SER A 94 -0.05 6.77 4.60
CA SER A 94 -0.87 6.43 5.77
C SER A 94 -1.84 5.30 5.43
N THR A 95 -1.84 4.23 6.24
CA THR A 95 -2.79 3.11 6.05
C THR A 95 -4.24 3.57 6.15
N LEU A 96 -4.55 4.50 7.06
CA LEU A 96 -5.90 5.05 7.21
C LEU A 96 -6.30 5.91 6.02
N GLU A 97 -5.37 6.66 5.44
CA GLU A 97 -5.61 7.44 4.22
C GLU A 97 -5.83 6.51 3.01
N ALA A 98 -4.99 5.50 2.84
CA ALA A 98 -5.19 4.50 1.80
C ALA A 98 -6.56 3.81 1.93
N LEU A 99 -6.99 3.49 3.16
CA LEU A 99 -8.30 2.92 3.43
C LEU A 99 -9.45 3.89 3.06
N ALA A 100 -9.25 5.20 3.26
CA ALA A 100 -10.26 6.21 2.91
C ALA A 100 -10.54 6.26 1.40
N PHE A 101 -9.58 5.95 0.55
CA PHE A 101 -9.81 5.84 -0.90
C PHE A 101 -10.79 4.72 -1.30
N CYS A 102 -11.08 3.77 -0.40
CA CYS A 102 -12.10 2.75 -0.62
C CYS A 102 -13.53 3.25 -0.35
N ALA A 103 -13.70 4.44 0.24
CA ALA A 103 -15.00 5.04 0.51
C ALA A 103 -15.54 5.80 -0.73
N PRO A 104 -16.87 6.02 -0.84
CA PRO A 104 -17.43 6.85 -1.89
C PRO A 104 -16.80 8.26 -1.90
N PRO A 105 -16.57 8.88 -3.08
CA PRO A 105 -15.87 10.16 -3.20
C PRO A 105 -16.74 11.38 -2.83
N VAL A 106 -17.65 11.22 -1.87
CA VAL A 106 -18.58 12.26 -1.41
C VAL A 106 -18.81 12.18 0.10
N GLY A 107 -18.97 13.32 0.75
CA GLY A 107 -19.27 13.41 2.18
C GLY A 107 -18.04 13.23 3.06
N SER A 108 -18.20 12.48 4.14
CA SER A 108 -17.12 12.20 5.11
C SER A 108 -17.10 10.72 5.48
N CYS A 109 -15.95 10.21 5.82
CA CYS A 109 -15.80 8.87 6.35
C CYS A 109 -14.88 8.83 7.56
N VAL A 110 -15.04 7.83 8.39
CA VAL A 110 -14.10 7.47 9.46
C VAL A 110 -13.49 6.13 9.11
N CYS A 111 -12.17 6.11 8.99
CA CYS A 111 -11.41 4.89 8.81
C CYS A 111 -10.91 4.39 10.15
N ALA A 112 -11.04 3.10 10.41
CA ALA A 112 -10.59 2.49 11.65
C ALA A 112 -9.88 1.15 11.38
N LEU A 113 -8.84 0.88 12.15
CA LEU A 113 -8.08 -0.36 12.14
C LEU A 113 -7.93 -0.89 13.56
N ASP A 114 -7.99 -2.20 13.73
CA ASP A 114 -7.76 -2.85 15.02
C ASP A 114 -6.31 -2.60 15.48
N ALA A 115 -6.15 -1.92 16.61
CA ALA A 115 -4.87 -1.68 17.28
C ALA A 115 -4.53 -2.77 18.29
N ARG A 116 -5.38 -3.82 18.40
CA ARG A 116 -5.36 -4.87 19.41
C ARG A 116 -5.70 -4.38 20.82
N ARG A 117 -5.87 -5.30 21.75
CA ARG A 117 -6.19 -5.03 23.18
C ARG A 117 -7.44 -4.17 23.38
N GLY A 118 -8.42 -4.24 22.45
CA GLY A 118 -9.65 -3.45 22.52
C GLY A 118 -9.49 -1.98 22.09
N GLU A 119 -8.36 -1.64 21.47
CA GLU A 119 -8.08 -0.30 20.95
C GLU A 119 -8.20 -0.26 19.43
N VAL A 120 -8.40 0.94 18.87
CA VAL A 120 -8.48 1.17 17.44
C VAL A 120 -7.61 2.36 17.04
N TYR A 121 -6.93 2.23 15.90
CA TYR A 121 -6.44 3.39 15.16
C TYR A 121 -7.58 3.95 14.34
N HIS A 122 -7.81 5.25 14.37
CA HIS A 122 -8.85 5.87 13.56
C HIS A 122 -8.47 7.27 13.08
N ALA A 123 -9.10 7.69 11.98
CA ALA A 123 -8.99 9.04 11.46
C ALA A 123 -10.25 9.39 10.67
N GLY A 124 -10.64 10.65 10.70
CA GLY A 124 -11.73 11.20 9.89
C GLY A 124 -11.21 11.86 8.62
N PHE A 125 -11.95 11.68 7.53
CA PHE A 125 -11.63 12.27 6.23
C PHE A 125 -12.85 12.91 5.62
N SER A 126 -12.68 14.08 4.99
CA SER A 126 -13.64 14.61 4.02
C SER A 126 -13.30 14.04 2.65
N MET A 127 -14.33 13.61 1.92
CA MET A 127 -14.19 12.98 0.62
C MET A 127 -14.51 13.99 -0.49
N GLY A 128 -13.64 14.09 -1.47
CA GLY A 128 -13.79 15.00 -2.59
C GLY A 128 -13.19 14.47 -3.89
N PRO A 129 -13.32 15.22 -5.00
CA PRO A 129 -12.84 14.78 -6.32
C PRO A 129 -11.33 14.53 -6.39
N GLN A 130 -10.57 15.13 -5.49
CA GLN A 130 -9.10 14.97 -5.40
C GLN A 130 -8.66 13.88 -4.40
N GLY A 131 -9.62 13.14 -3.86
CA GLY A 131 -9.39 12.11 -2.85
C GLY A 131 -9.71 12.56 -1.43
N PRO A 132 -9.36 11.75 -0.43
CA PRO A 132 -9.61 12.04 0.98
C PRO A 132 -8.70 13.15 1.50
N ALA A 133 -9.28 14.11 2.19
CA ALA A 133 -8.57 15.13 2.96
C ALA A 133 -8.77 14.85 4.46
N ARG A 134 -7.67 14.65 5.19
CA ARG A 134 -7.72 14.30 6.62
C ARG A 134 -8.29 15.45 7.44
N LEU A 135 -9.25 15.14 8.31
CA LEU A 135 -9.89 16.08 9.23
C LEU A 135 -9.24 16.02 10.63
N TRP A 136 -8.95 14.81 11.12
CA TRP A 136 -8.30 14.55 12.43
C TRP A 136 -7.70 13.13 12.48
#